data_0cdad21cc4892c281c72023524333d54
#
_entry.id   0cdad21cc4892c281c72023524333d54
#
_cell.length_a   1.000
_cell.length_b   1.000
_cell.length_c   1.000
_cell.angle_alpha   90.00
_cell.angle_beta   90.00
_cell.angle_gamma   90.00
#
_symmetry.space_group_name_H-M   'P 1'
#
loop_
_entity.id
_entity.type
_entity.pdbx_description
1 polymer ?
#
loop_
_entity_poly.entity_id
_entity_poly.type
_entity_poly.pdbx_seq_one_letter_code
_entity_poly.pdbx_strand_id
1 'polypeptide(L)'
;MAVLSDADFAAAEARGRKMREAEPLASSAHYDRAAGRVVIELADGRAYAFPVRLVQDLQGAGPNELADMKVDGLGFNLHWPSLDVDLYVPALIAGIFGTREWMARELARVAGSKRSPAKAAAARSNGAKGGRPRKSAAG
;
A
#
# COMPACT_ATOMS: atom_id res chain seq x y z
N MET A 1 -22.57 -13.03 29.79
CA MET A 1 -22.44 -12.15 28.65
C MET A 1 -22.75 -10.73 29.07
N ALA A 2 -21.80 -9.82 28.97
CA ALA A 2 -22.04 -8.42 29.31
C ALA A 2 -22.88 -7.77 28.19
N VAL A 3 -24.06 -7.27 28.54
CA VAL A 3 -24.90 -6.47 27.65
C VAL A 3 -24.34 -5.04 27.66
N LEU A 4 -24.06 -4.50 26.49
CA LEU A 4 -23.64 -3.10 26.37
C LEU A 4 -24.75 -2.19 26.86
N SER A 5 -24.41 -1.27 27.74
CA SER A 5 -25.34 -0.24 28.20
C SER A 5 -25.52 0.87 27.15
N ASP A 6 -26.57 1.66 27.27
CA ASP A 6 -26.77 2.83 26.40
C ASP A 6 -25.61 3.82 26.50
N ALA A 7 -24.99 3.92 27.69
CA ALA A 7 -23.80 4.75 27.88
C ALA A 7 -22.58 4.20 27.10
N ASP A 8 -22.43 2.87 27.04
CA ASP A 8 -21.37 2.23 26.26
C ASP A 8 -21.57 2.45 24.76
N PHE A 9 -22.81 2.37 24.31
CA PHE A 9 -23.18 2.69 22.92
C PHE A 9 -22.86 4.14 22.57
N ALA A 10 -23.27 5.09 23.39
CA ALA A 10 -23.00 6.51 23.18
C ALA A 10 -21.49 6.80 23.15
N ALA A 11 -20.73 6.16 24.04
CA ALA A 11 -19.27 6.29 24.06
C ALA A 11 -18.62 5.71 22.81
N ALA A 12 -19.11 4.57 22.32
CA ALA A 12 -18.63 3.97 21.07
C ALA A 12 -18.94 4.84 19.86
N GLU A 13 -20.14 5.42 19.78
CA GLU A 13 -20.51 6.36 18.73
C GLU A 13 -19.65 7.62 18.75
N ALA A 14 -19.38 8.16 19.94
CA ALA A 14 -18.52 9.33 20.10
C ALA A 14 -17.09 9.05 19.64
N ARG A 15 -16.55 7.87 19.97
CA ARG A 15 -15.24 7.43 19.49
C ARG A 15 -15.22 7.28 17.97
N GLY A 16 -16.26 6.70 17.40
CA GLY A 16 -16.40 6.55 15.95
C GLY A 16 -16.45 7.90 15.23
N ARG A 17 -17.17 8.87 15.78
CA ARG A 17 -17.18 10.23 15.23
C ARG A 17 -15.81 10.89 15.29
N LYS A 18 -15.10 10.79 16.42
CA LYS A 18 -13.73 11.31 16.56
C LYS A 18 -12.78 10.66 15.57
N MET A 19 -12.87 9.35 15.38
CA MET A 19 -12.06 8.65 14.39
C MET A 19 -12.34 9.14 12.97
N ARG A 20 -13.60 9.37 12.62
CA ARG A 20 -13.97 9.89 11.30
C ARG A 20 -13.47 11.31 11.07
N GLU A 21 -13.41 12.12 12.13
CA GLU A 21 -12.88 13.48 12.05
C GLU A 21 -11.36 13.53 11.97
N ALA A 22 -10.68 12.59 12.63
CA ALA A 22 -9.23 12.55 12.74
C ALA A 22 -8.56 11.79 11.58
N GLU A 23 -9.22 10.78 11.01
CA GLU A 23 -8.66 9.91 9.99
C GLU A 23 -9.06 10.34 8.58
N PRO A 24 -8.16 10.16 7.58
CA PRO A 24 -8.53 10.38 6.19
C PRO A 24 -9.50 9.29 5.72
N LEU A 25 -10.74 9.66 5.44
CA LEU A 25 -11.79 8.74 5.00
C LEU A 25 -12.07 8.92 3.50
N ALA A 26 -12.36 7.82 2.83
CA ALA A 26 -12.76 7.85 1.43
C ALA A 26 -14.22 8.29 1.28
N SER A 27 -14.45 9.24 0.38
CA SER A 27 -15.80 9.55 -0.11
C SER A 27 -16.15 8.74 -1.34
N SER A 28 -15.17 8.44 -2.18
CA SER A 28 -15.31 7.58 -3.35
C SER A 28 -13.97 6.95 -3.72
N ALA A 29 -14.01 5.90 -4.52
CA ALA A 29 -12.81 5.28 -5.06
C ALA A 29 -13.15 4.55 -6.36
N HIS A 30 -12.16 4.44 -7.25
CA HIS A 30 -12.31 3.71 -8.49
C HIS A 30 -10.95 3.19 -8.98
N TYR A 31 -11.00 2.22 -9.87
CA TYR A 31 -9.83 1.71 -10.56
C TYR A 31 -9.68 2.40 -11.91
N ASP A 32 -8.55 3.07 -12.12
CA ASP A 32 -8.17 3.67 -13.41
C ASP A 32 -7.44 2.61 -14.23
N ARG A 33 -8.13 2.02 -15.20
CA ARG A 33 -7.58 0.95 -16.05
C ARG A 33 -6.42 1.42 -16.91
N ALA A 34 -6.50 2.64 -17.42
CA ALA A 34 -5.48 3.17 -18.31
C ALA A 34 -4.14 3.37 -17.60
N ALA A 35 -4.20 3.82 -16.37
CA ALA A 35 -3.00 4.08 -15.56
C ALA A 35 -2.61 2.90 -14.66
N GLY A 36 -3.49 1.91 -14.46
CA GLY A 36 -3.26 0.79 -13.55
C GLY A 36 -3.20 1.21 -12.09
N ARG A 37 -4.01 2.20 -11.70
CA ARG A 37 -4.00 2.79 -10.38
C ARG A 37 -5.37 2.75 -9.73
N VAL A 38 -5.37 2.59 -8.40
CA VAL A 38 -6.54 2.88 -7.58
C VAL A 38 -6.50 4.37 -7.22
N VAL A 39 -7.62 5.05 -7.42
CA VAL A 39 -7.80 6.45 -7.08
C VAL A 39 -8.81 6.55 -5.94
N ILE A 40 -8.42 7.21 -4.86
CA ILE A 40 -9.27 7.44 -3.70
C ILE A 40 -9.52 8.93 -3.59
N GLU A 41 -10.77 9.33 -3.55
CA GLU A 41 -11.14 10.69 -3.19
C GLU A 41 -11.50 10.73 -1.70
N LEU A 42 -10.88 11.63 -0.97
CA LEU A 42 -11.09 11.78 0.45
C LEU A 42 -12.23 12.75 0.75
N ALA A 43 -12.84 12.56 1.91
CA ALA A 43 -13.96 13.41 2.34
C ALA A 43 -13.60 14.88 2.47
N ASP A 44 -12.33 15.23 2.65
CA ASP A 44 -11.84 16.60 2.75
C ASP A 44 -11.50 17.23 1.38
N GLY A 45 -11.77 16.54 0.29
CA GLY A 45 -11.50 17.02 -1.08
C GLY A 45 -10.15 16.65 -1.66
N ARG A 46 -9.23 16.09 -0.86
CA ARG A 46 -7.96 15.58 -1.38
C ARG A 46 -8.20 14.28 -2.13
N ALA A 47 -7.34 14.01 -3.10
CA ALA A 47 -7.32 12.73 -3.81
C ALA A 47 -5.96 12.05 -3.61
N TYR A 48 -5.99 10.72 -3.61
CA TYR A 48 -4.82 9.89 -3.47
C TYR A 48 -4.87 8.77 -4.51
N ALA A 49 -3.75 8.52 -5.18
CA ALA A 49 -3.68 7.45 -6.17
C ALA A 49 -2.41 6.63 -5.97
N PHE A 50 -2.53 5.32 -6.16
CA PHE A 50 -1.38 4.42 -6.07
C PHE A 50 -1.48 3.30 -7.11
N PRO A 51 -0.34 2.84 -7.66
CA PRO A 51 -0.33 1.73 -8.59
C PRO A 51 -0.71 0.42 -7.91
N VAL A 52 -1.56 -0.36 -8.55
CA VAL A 52 -1.98 -1.68 -8.05
C VAL A 52 -0.79 -2.62 -7.83
N ARG A 53 0.24 -2.51 -8.66
CA ARG A 53 1.46 -3.33 -8.51
C ARG A 53 2.19 -3.17 -7.18
N LEU A 54 1.93 -2.07 -6.46
CA LEU A 54 2.54 -1.83 -5.15
C LEU A 54 1.76 -2.50 -4.01
N VAL A 55 0.52 -2.92 -4.24
CA VAL A 55 -0.36 -3.45 -3.20
C VAL A 55 -0.31 -4.98 -3.21
N GLN A 56 0.14 -5.56 -2.11
CA GLN A 56 0.34 -7.01 -2.00
C GLN A 56 -0.93 -7.81 -2.28
N ASP A 57 -2.05 -7.43 -1.68
CA ASP A 57 -3.29 -8.20 -1.75
C ASP A 57 -3.99 -8.10 -3.12
N LEU A 58 -3.56 -7.18 -3.97
CA LEU A 58 -4.12 -6.99 -5.31
C LEU A 58 -3.29 -7.65 -6.42
N GLN A 59 -2.21 -8.35 -6.07
CA GLN A 59 -1.38 -9.02 -7.06
C GLN A 59 -2.14 -10.15 -7.75
N GLY A 60 -1.95 -10.26 -9.05
CA GLY A 60 -2.60 -11.27 -9.86
C GLY A 60 -4.05 -10.99 -10.23
N ALA A 61 -4.63 -9.89 -9.76
CA ALA A 61 -6.01 -9.53 -10.08
C ALA A 61 -6.12 -8.98 -11.51
N GLY A 62 -7.19 -9.37 -12.21
CA GLY A 62 -7.49 -8.85 -13.53
C GLY A 62 -8.19 -7.50 -13.49
N PRO A 63 -8.25 -6.78 -14.65
CA PRO A 63 -8.83 -5.44 -14.69
C PRO A 63 -10.31 -5.39 -14.26
N ASN A 64 -11.09 -6.40 -14.60
CA ASN A 64 -12.50 -6.47 -14.23
C ASN A 64 -12.66 -6.69 -12.72
N GLU A 65 -11.81 -7.52 -12.13
CA GLU A 65 -11.80 -7.76 -10.69
C GLU A 65 -11.41 -6.49 -9.92
N LEU A 66 -10.40 -5.78 -10.40
CA LEU A 66 -9.94 -4.52 -9.81
C LEU A 66 -10.97 -3.41 -9.93
N ALA A 67 -11.73 -3.37 -11.03
CA ALA A 67 -12.78 -2.38 -11.24
C ALA A 67 -14.01 -2.63 -10.36
N ASP A 68 -14.23 -3.86 -9.93
CA ASP A 68 -15.33 -4.24 -9.04
C ASP A 68 -14.94 -3.95 -7.59
N MET A 69 -14.89 -2.68 -7.25
CA MET A 69 -14.51 -2.21 -5.92
C MET A 69 -15.51 -1.19 -5.42
N LYS A 70 -15.62 -1.10 -4.10
CA LYS A 70 -16.48 -0.12 -3.44
C LYS A 70 -15.86 0.39 -2.16
N VAL A 71 -16.29 1.56 -1.75
CA VAL A 71 -15.99 2.12 -0.42
C VAL A 71 -16.94 1.49 0.58
N ASP A 72 -16.40 1.03 1.70
CA ASP A 72 -17.13 0.34 2.75
C ASP A 72 -16.73 0.89 4.12
N GLY A 73 -17.45 0.48 5.18
CA GLY A 73 -17.12 0.87 6.54
C GLY A 73 -17.10 2.37 6.76
N LEU A 74 -18.07 3.12 6.20
CA LEU A 74 -18.18 4.58 6.35
C LEU A 74 -16.96 5.36 5.81
N GLY A 75 -16.28 4.79 4.81
CA GLY A 75 -15.10 5.40 4.21
C GLY A 75 -13.76 4.91 4.77
N PHE A 76 -13.78 3.98 5.72
CA PHE A 76 -12.56 3.41 6.30
C PHE A 76 -11.93 2.35 5.41
N ASN A 77 -12.70 1.66 4.60
CA ASN A 77 -12.22 0.51 3.83
C ASN A 77 -12.55 0.62 2.34
N LEU A 78 -11.68 0.05 1.53
CA LEU A 78 -11.97 -0.34 0.15
C LEU A 78 -12.21 -1.83 0.12
N HIS A 79 -13.28 -2.25 -0.55
CA HIS A 79 -13.66 -3.66 -0.64
C HIS A 79 -13.72 -4.11 -2.10
N TRP A 80 -13.11 -5.27 -2.37
CA TRP A 80 -13.16 -5.96 -3.66
C TRP A 80 -13.89 -7.29 -3.47
N PRO A 81 -15.19 -7.36 -3.79
CA PRO A 81 -15.97 -8.58 -3.54
C PRO A 81 -15.46 -9.82 -4.27
N SER A 82 -15.04 -9.67 -5.53
CA SER A 82 -14.54 -10.79 -6.32
C SER A 82 -13.19 -11.32 -5.87
N LEU A 83 -12.44 -10.54 -5.12
CA LEU A 83 -11.12 -10.91 -4.60
C LEU A 83 -11.16 -11.27 -3.11
N ASP A 84 -12.28 -11.00 -2.44
CA ASP A 84 -12.42 -11.08 -0.98
C ASP A 84 -11.30 -10.31 -0.28
N VAL A 85 -11.07 -9.07 -0.74
CA VAL A 85 -10.03 -8.19 -0.21
C VAL A 85 -10.65 -6.94 0.39
N ASP A 86 -10.20 -6.61 1.59
CA ASP A 86 -10.50 -5.37 2.29
C ASP A 86 -9.20 -4.65 2.60
N LEU A 87 -9.12 -3.38 2.23
CA LEU A 87 -7.95 -2.55 2.52
C LEU A 87 -8.37 -1.33 3.35
N TYR A 88 -7.61 -1.05 4.40
CA TYR A 88 -7.85 0.05 5.30
C TYR A 88 -7.31 1.35 4.70
N VAL A 89 -8.20 2.32 4.45
CA VAL A 89 -7.87 3.57 3.75
C VAL A 89 -6.78 4.36 4.46
N PRO A 90 -6.82 4.60 5.78
CA PRO A 90 -5.75 5.35 6.45
C PRO A 90 -4.37 4.69 6.30
N ALA A 91 -4.29 3.37 6.29
CA ALA A 91 -3.04 2.66 6.07
C ALA A 91 -2.50 2.88 4.64
N LEU A 92 -3.38 2.82 3.64
CA LEU A 92 -3.01 3.10 2.24
C LEU A 92 -2.46 4.52 2.08
N ILE A 93 -3.13 5.51 2.69
CA ILE A 93 -2.68 6.90 2.67
C ILE A 93 -1.31 7.04 3.33
N ALA A 94 -1.03 6.27 4.38
CA ALA A 94 0.26 6.24 5.05
C ALA A 94 1.34 5.48 4.29
N GLY A 95 1.02 4.89 3.14
CA GLY A 95 1.96 4.14 2.31
C GLY A 95 2.15 2.68 2.74
N ILE A 96 1.24 2.13 3.52
CA ILE A 96 1.28 0.74 3.94
C ILE A 96 0.51 -0.11 2.93
N PHE A 97 1.25 -0.82 2.07
CA PHE A 97 0.68 -1.56 0.93
C PHE A 97 0.77 -3.08 1.08
N GLY A 98 1.29 -3.56 2.20
CA GLY A 98 1.44 -4.98 2.48
C GLY A 98 2.27 -5.21 3.72
N THR A 99 2.79 -6.41 3.86
CA THR A 99 3.69 -6.75 4.97
C THR A 99 5.01 -5.99 4.85
N ARG A 100 5.77 -5.93 5.94
CA ARG A 100 7.11 -5.33 5.92
C ARG A 100 8.02 -6.01 4.91
N GLU A 101 7.96 -7.32 4.83
CA GLU A 101 8.75 -8.12 3.90
C GLU A 101 8.36 -7.82 2.45
N TRP A 102 7.07 -7.70 2.17
CA TRP A 102 6.58 -7.31 0.86
C TRP A 102 7.10 -5.94 0.46
N MET A 103 6.91 -4.93 1.32
CA MET A 103 7.32 -3.55 1.03
C MET A 103 8.83 -3.43 0.86
N ALA A 104 9.61 -4.14 1.68
CA ALA A 104 11.06 -4.15 1.57
C ALA A 104 11.53 -4.77 0.24
N ARG A 105 10.91 -5.87 -0.19
CA ARG A 105 11.22 -6.50 -1.49
C ARG A 105 10.84 -5.59 -2.66
N GLU A 106 9.70 -4.92 -2.60
CA GLU A 106 9.27 -3.99 -3.65
C GLU A 106 10.22 -2.79 -3.74
N LEU A 107 10.62 -2.24 -2.61
CA LEU A 107 11.58 -1.14 -2.58
C LEU A 107 12.93 -1.56 -3.18
N ALA A 108 13.42 -2.74 -2.83
CA ALA A 108 14.66 -3.29 -3.37
C ALA A 108 14.57 -3.53 -4.88
N ARG A 109 13.43 -4.04 -5.36
CA ARG A 109 13.18 -4.27 -6.77
C ARG A 109 13.21 -2.97 -7.57
N VAL A 110 12.54 -1.94 -7.10
CA VAL A 110 12.50 -0.62 -7.72
C VAL A 110 13.90 0.01 -7.71
N ALA A 111 14.61 -0.03 -6.60
CA ALA A 111 15.96 0.47 -6.50
C ALA A 111 16.93 -0.27 -7.44
N GLY A 112 16.80 -1.59 -7.54
CA GLY A 112 17.60 -2.41 -8.43
C GLY A 112 17.33 -2.16 -9.92
N SER A 113 16.12 -1.78 -10.29
CA SER A 113 15.74 -1.49 -11.69
C SER A 113 16.19 -0.11 -12.17
N LYS A 114 16.46 0.82 -11.27
CA LYS A 114 16.94 2.16 -11.62
C LYS A 114 18.42 2.13 -11.96
N ARG A 115 18.74 2.22 -13.24
CA ARG A 115 20.11 2.38 -13.72
C ARG A 115 20.41 3.85 -13.88
N SER A 116 21.36 4.38 -13.11
CA SER A 116 21.92 5.72 -13.30
C SER A 116 23.40 5.61 -13.71
N PRO A 117 23.97 6.61 -14.40
CA PRO A 117 25.41 6.63 -14.69
C PRO A 117 26.26 6.51 -13.43
N ALA A 118 25.86 7.14 -12.33
CA ALA A 118 26.53 7.05 -11.05
C ALA A 118 26.52 5.64 -10.47
N LYS A 119 25.39 4.97 -10.51
CA LYS A 119 25.26 3.57 -10.06
C LYS A 119 26.11 2.63 -10.92
N ALA A 120 26.09 2.80 -12.22
CA ALA A 120 26.88 2.00 -13.14
C ALA A 120 28.38 2.20 -12.91
N ALA A 121 28.81 3.43 -12.66
CA ALA A 121 30.19 3.75 -12.35
C ALA A 121 30.61 3.15 -11.00
N ALA A 122 29.77 3.24 -9.97
CA ALA A 122 30.03 2.65 -8.67
C ALA A 122 30.13 1.12 -8.75
N ALA A 123 29.25 0.47 -9.49
CA ALA A 123 29.29 -0.97 -9.67
C ALA A 123 30.56 -1.42 -10.39
N ARG A 124 31.00 -0.70 -11.43
CA ARG A 124 32.26 -0.96 -12.13
C ARG A 124 33.47 -0.75 -11.23
N SER A 125 33.49 0.32 -10.46
CA SER A 125 34.55 0.60 -9.51
C SER A 125 34.67 -0.49 -8.44
N ASN A 126 33.55 -0.91 -7.87
CA ASN A 126 33.51 -1.99 -6.89
C ASN A 126 33.96 -3.33 -7.48
N GLY A 127 33.57 -3.62 -8.72
CA GLY A 127 34.00 -4.80 -9.45
C GLY A 127 35.51 -4.79 -9.74
N ALA A 128 36.05 -3.63 -10.10
CA ALA A 128 37.49 -3.47 -10.36
C ALA A 128 38.34 -3.63 -9.10
N LYS A 129 37.79 -3.27 -7.92
CA LYS A 129 38.45 -3.49 -6.64
C LYS A 129 38.45 -4.94 -6.19
N GLY A 130 37.87 -5.84 -6.96
CA GLY A 130 37.98 -7.26 -6.77
C GLY A 130 37.23 -7.84 -5.60
N GLY A 131 36.10 -7.27 -5.22
CA GLY A 131 35.22 -7.89 -4.23
C GLY A 131 35.98 -8.64 -3.11
N ARG A 132 35.45 -9.75 -2.70
CA ARG A 132 36.08 -10.60 -1.69
C ARG A 132 37.48 -11.07 -2.15
N PRO A 133 38.57 -10.81 -1.38
CA PRO A 133 39.88 -11.31 -1.77
C PRO A 133 39.82 -12.81 -1.98
N ARG A 134 40.26 -13.27 -3.13
CA ARG A 134 40.50 -14.69 -3.30
C ARG A 134 41.47 -15.11 -2.21
N LYS A 135 41.12 -16.10 -1.41
CA LYS A 135 42.13 -16.80 -0.63
C LYS A 135 43.21 -17.20 -1.60
N SER A 136 44.39 -16.62 -1.44
CA SER A 136 45.51 -16.97 -2.28
C SER A 136 45.76 -18.47 -2.13
N ALA A 137 45.82 -19.17 -3.28
CA ALA A 137 46.12 -20.57 -3.28
C ALA A 137 47.60 -20.86 -2.88
N ALA A 138 48.34 -19.83 -2.60
CA ALA A 138 49.73 -19.92 -2.11
C ALA A 138 49.72 -19.88 -0.58
N GLY A 139 48.91 -20.72 -0.03
CA GLY A 139 49.06 -21.00 1.41
C GLY A 139 50.10 -21.99 1.54
#